data_84608779a3d17a7c70d8ee03a5a6584b
#
_entry.id   84608779a3d17a7c70d8ee03a5a6584b
#
_cell.length_a   1.000
_cell.length_b   1.000
_cell.length_c   1.000
_cell.angle_alpha   90.00
_cell.angle_beta   90.00
_cell.angle_gamma   90.00
#
_symmetry.space_group_name_H-M   'P 1'
#
loop_
_entity.id
_entity.type
_entity.pdbx_description
1 polymer ?
#
loop_
_entity_poly.entity_id
_entity_poly.type
_entity_poly.pdbx_seq_one_letter_code
_entity_poly.pdbx_strand_id
1 'polypeptide(L)'
;SVSAFANTDGGSLFYGVNDDGVIVGLENPQADADFISEMIKARLDPVPEVQLIPIEHEGHTLIEVKVKAGTLTPYYYYQDGTRTAYTRVGNESVECNSQQLLSLVLKGTHMTWDSLPTQVNASKHSFIILPILSVSKPIKNGMTSIWNHLD
;
A
#
# COMPACT_ATOMS: atom_id res chain seq x y z
N SER A 1 -6.86 -5.80 -2.81
CA SER A 1 -6.66 -6.24 -1.41
C SER A 1 -5.32 -5.80 -0.82
N VAL A 2 -4.23 -5.82 -1.60
CA VAL A 2 -2.91 -5.41 -1.09
C VAL A 2 -2.93 -3.96 -0.61
N SER A 3 -3.53 -3.06 -1.38
CA SER A 3 -3.69 -1.66 -0.97
C SER A 3 -4.43 -1.56 0.37
N ALA A 4 -5.52 -2.30 0.51
CA ALA A 4 -6.31 -2.27 1.73
C ALA A 4 -5.53 -2.76 2.95
N PHE A 5 -4.76 -3.82 2.80
CA PHE A 5 -3.93 -4.32 3.89
C PHE A 5 -2.83 -3.33 4.25
N ALA A 6 -2.16 -2.75 3.25
CA ALA A 6 -1.11 -1.77 3.50
C ALA A 6 -1.65 -0.52 4.21
N ASN A 7 -2.89 -0.15 3.92
CA ASN A 7 -3.54 1.02 4.52
C ASN A 7 -4.10 0.75 5.92
N THR A 8 -4.16 -0.50 6.35
CA THR A 8 -4.71 -0.87 7.66
C THR A 8 -3.68 -1.62 8.49
N ASP A 9 -4.00 -2.79 8.95
CA ASP A 9 -3.16 -3.54 9.90
C ASP A 9 -2.26 -4.57 9.22
N GLY A 10 -2.23 -4.58 7.90
CA GLY A 10 -1.56 -5.63 7.15
C GLY A 10 -2.44 -6.86 7.06
N GLY A 11 -1.92 -7.90 6.47
CA GLY A 11 -2.65 -9.15 6.33
C GLY A 11 -1.98 -10.07 5.33
N SER A 12 -2.58 -11.22 5.13
CA SER A 12 -2.06 -12.22 4.21
C SER A 12 -3.09 -12.57 3.15
N LEU A 13 -2.60 -12.74 1.93
CA LEU A 13 -3.36 -13.24 0.81
C LEU A 13 -2.73 -14.56 0.37
N PHE A 14 -3.55 -15.49 -0.08
CA PHE A 14 -3.07 -16.79 -0.54
C PHE A 14 -3.33 -16.92 -2.03
N TYR A 15 -2.29 -17.22 -2.77
CA TYR A 15 -2.34 -17.44 -4.20
C TYR A 15 -2.18 -18.94 -4.47
N GLY A 16 -3.06 -19.50 -5.28
CA GLY A 16 -3.12 -20.94 -5.52
C GLY A 16 -4.37 -21.60 -4.93
N VAL A 17 -5.30 -20.78 -4.47
CA VAL A 17 -6.61 -21.20 -3.94
C VAL A 17 -7.67 -20.64 -4.86
N ASN A 18 -8.67 -21.45 -5.21
CA ASN A 18 -9.77 -20.96 -6.04
C ASN A 18 -10.83 -20.24 -5.21
N ASP A 19 -11.87 -19.74 -5.90
CA ASP A 19 -12.93 -18.98 -5.25
C ASP A 19 -13.74 -19.76 -4.24
N ASP A 20 -13.75 -21.08 -4.36
CA ASP A 20 -14.44 -21.97 -3.41
C ASP A 20 -13.59 -22.30 -2.18
N GLY A 21 -12.38 -21.74 -2.12
CA GLY A 21 -11.46 -22.02 -1.03
C GLY A 21 -10.73 -23.36 -1.18
N VAL A 22 -10.81 -23.97 -2.34
CA VAL A 22 -10.12 -25.23 -2.61
C VAL A 22 -8.71 -24.94 -3.09
N ILE A 23 -7.75 -25.67 -2.54
CA ILE A 23 -6.34 -25.54 -2.91
C ILE A 23 -6.13 -26.22 -4.26
N VAL A 24 -5.79 -25.44 -5.27
CA VAL A 24 -5.50 -25.98 -6.60
C VAL A 24 -4.01 -26.09 -6.86
N GLY A 25 -3.20 -25.35 -6.11
CA GLY A 25 -1.75 -25.39 -6.24
C GLY A 25 -1.24 -24.63 -7.44
N LEU A 26 0.08 -24.47 -7.50
CA LEU A 26 0.77 -23.75 -8.54
C LEU A 26 1.77 -24.67 -9.22
N GLU A 27 1.80 -24.64 -10.55
CA GLU A 27 2.74 -25.46 -11.32
C GLU A 27 4.16 -24.89 -11.26
N ASN A 28 4.29 -23.57 -11.32
CA ASN A 28 5.58 -22.91 -11.26
C ASN A 28 5.52 -21.78 -10.24
N PRO A 29 5.69 -22.09 -8.94
CA PRO A 29 5.58 -21.09 -7.88
C PRO A 29 6.56 -19.93 -8.02
N GLN A 30 7.76 -20.18 -8.52
CA GLN A 30 8.76 -19.13 -8.68
C GLN A 30 8.33 -18.10 -9.73
N ALA A 31 7.80 -18.57 -10.85
CA ALA A 31 7.31 -17.66 -11.89
C ALA A 31 6.09 -16.85 -11.39
N ASP A 32 5.23 -17.50 -10.62
CA ASP A 32 4.07 -16.83 -10.05
C ASP A 32 4.49 -15.80 -8.99
N ALA A 33 5.48 -16.13 -8.17
CA ALA A 33 6.02 -15.19 -7.19
C ALA A 33 6.62 -13.95 -7.87
N ASP A 34 7.37 -14.16 -8.94
CA ASP A 34 7.95 -13.08 -9.72
C ASP A 34 6.86 -12.21 -10.33
N PHE A 35 5.83 -12.82 -10.88
CA PHE A 35 4.69 -12.12 -11.45
C PHE A 35 3.97 -11.27 -10.40
N ILE A 36 3.70 -11.84 -9.23
CA ILE A 36 3.05 -11.11 -8.13
C ILE A 36 3.90 -9.93 -7.70
N SER A 37 5.20 -10.14 -7.55
CA SER A 37 6.14 -9.08 -7.16
C SER A 37 6.14 -7.93 -8.17
N GLU A 38 6.19 -8.24 -9.44
CA GLU A 38 6.18 -7.23 -10.50
C GLU A 38 4.83 -6.49 -10.54
N MET A 39 3.73 -7.20 -10.35
CA MET A 39 2.41 -6.58 -10.29
C MET A 39 2.29 -5.59 -9.14
N ILE A 40 2.79 -5.95 -7.98
CA ILE A 40 2.75 -5.07 -6.81
C ILE A 40 3.58 -3.81 -7.07
N LYS A 41 4.77 -3.97 -7.62
CA LYS A 41 5.64 -2.83 -7.95
C LYS A 41 5.01 -1.92 -9.00
N ALA A 42 4.35 -2.52 -9.98
CA ALA A 42 3.78 -1.76 -11.10
C ALA A 42 2.47 -1.06 -10.74
N ARG A 43 1.71 -1.62 -9.82
CA ARG A 43 0.34 -1.18 -9.56
C ARG A 43 0.13 -0.45 -8.24
N LEU A 44 1.05 -0.54 -7.32
CA LEU A 44 0.92 0.07 -6.00
C LEU A 44 1.86 1.25 -5.86
N ASP A 45 1.36 2.37 -5.33
CA ASP A 45 2.15 3.55 -5.07
C ASP A 45 1.67 4.22 -3.76
N PRO A 46 2.52 4.36 -2.75
CA PRO A 46 3.86 3.79 -2.65
C PRO A 46 3.86 2.26 -2.71
N VAL A 47 5.01 1.67 -3.01
CA VAL A 47 5.10 0.21 -3.03
C VAL A 47 5.14 -0.27 -1.58
N PRO A 48 4.17 -1.10 -1.16
CA PRO A 48 4.14 -1.58 0.22
C PRO A 48 5.19 -2.66 0.44
N GLU A 49 5.51 -2.88 1.70
CA GLU A 49 6.41 -3.95 2.09
C GLU A 49 5.64 -5.26 2.11
N VAL A 50 6.04 -6.20 1.28
CA VAL A 50 5.39 -7.51 1.19
C VAL A 50 6.44 -8.62 1.21
N GLN A 51 6.04 -9.77 1.72
CA GLN A 51 6.82 -10.99 1.67
C GLN A 51 6.03 -12.03 0.90
N LEU A 52 6.71 -12.73 0.02
CA LEU A 52 6.14 -13.82 -0.77
C LEU A 52 6.71 -15.12 -0.22
N ILE A 53 5.87 -15.91 0.44
CA ILE A 53 6.29 -17.10 1.14
C ILE A 53 5.67 -18.32 0.47
N PRO A 54 6.46 -19.20 -0.14
CA PRO A 54 5.92 -20.45 -0.67
C PRO A 54 5.55 -21.38 0.47
N ILE A 55 4.37 -21.98 0.36
CA ILE A 55 3.85 -22.93 1.36
C ILE A 55 3.42 -24.19 0.66
N GLU A 56 3.83 -25.33 1.20
CA GLU A 56 3.37 -26.62 0.71
C GLU A 56 2.28 -27.17 1.64
N HIS A 57 1.18 -27.60 1.05
CA HIS A 57 0.07 -28.15 1.75
C HIS A 57 -0.56 -29.29 0.93
N GLU A 58 -0.56 -30.48 1.49
CA GLU A 58 -1.15 -31.68 0.84
C GLU A 58 -0.65 -31.90 -0.59
N GLY A 59 0.64 -31.69 -0.83
CA GLY A 59 1.25 -31.89 -2.13
C GLY A 59 1.03 -30.74 -3.11
N HIS A 60 0.39 -29.67 -2.67
CA HIS A 60 0.19 -28.47 -3.48
C HIS A 60 1.04 -27.34 -2.94
N THR A 61 1.56 -26.51 -3.86
CA THR A 61 2.33 -25.33 -3.48
C THR A 61 1.48 -24.09 -3.64
N LEU A 62 1.45 -23.29 -2.58
CA LEU A 62 0.77 -21.98 -2.54
C LEU A 62 1.79 -20.89 -2.30
N ILE A 63 1.38 -19.65 -2.53
CA ILE A 63 2.17 -18.49 -2.14
C ILE A 63 1.34 -17.68 -1.15
N GLU A 64 1.89 -17.44 0.02
CA GLU A 64 1.35 -16.48 0.95
C GLU A 64 1.95 -15.11 0.63
N VAL A 65 1.10 -14.15 0.32
CA VAL A 65 1.49 -12.76 0.10
C VAL A 65 1.23 -12.04 1.41
N LYS A 66 2.25 -11.89 2.21
CA LYS A 66 2.14 -11.25 3.52
C LYS A 66 2.41 -9.75 3.36
N VAL A 67 1.38 -8.95 3.55
CA VAL A 67 1.44 -7.50 3.42
C VAL A 67 1.59 -6.89 4.79
N LYS A 68 2.62 -6.08 4.96
CA LYS A 68 2.87 -5.38 6.21
C LYS A 68 2.06 -4.10 6.26
N ALA A 69 1.59 -3.72 7.46
CA ALA A 69 0.93 -2.43 7.64
C ALA A 69 1.90 -1.32 7.24
N GLY A 70 1.44 -0.44 6.34
CA GLY A 70 2.28 0.60 5.80
C GLY A 70 2.34 1.85 6.66
N THR A 71 3.45 2.57 6.55
CA THR A 71 3.66 3.83 7.28
C THR A 71 3.47 5.05 6.40
N LEU A 72 3.40 4.85 5.09
CA LEU A 72 3.29 5.92 4.10
C LEU A 72 1.89 6.00 3.49
N THR A 73 0.87 5.80 4.33
CA THR A 73 -0.53 5.83 3.88
C THR A 73 -0.89 7.21 3.31
N PRO A 74 -1.75 7.27 2.30
CA PRO A 74 -2.47 6.16 1.67
C PRO A 74 -1.65 5.44 0.60
N TYR A 75 -1.87 4.13 0.46
CA TYR A 75 -1.31 3.32 -0.61
C TYR A 75 -2.38 3.16 -1.69
N TYR A 76 -2.06 3.60 -2.90
CA TYR A 76 -3.01 3.59 -4.00
C TYR A 76 -2.77 2.40 -4.92
N TYR A 77 -3.84 1.92 -5.52
CA TYR A 77 -3.80 0.92 -6.57
C TYR A 77 -4.11 1.58 -7.90
N TYR A 78 -3.25 1.36 -8.87
CA TYR A 78 -3.38 1.90 -10.22
C TYR A 78 -3.97 0.86 -11.16
N GLN A 79 -5.00 1.24 -11.86
CA GLN A 79 -5.58 0.40 -12.91
C GLN A 79 -6.21 1.30 -13.97
N ASP A 80 -5.81 1.09 -15.22
CA ASP A 80 -6.38 1.79 -16.38
C ASP A 80 -6.42 3.31 -16.21
N GLY A 81 -5.33 3.88 -15.73
CA GLY A 81 -5.22 5.31 -15.51
C GLY A 81 -5.94 5.82 -14.27
N THR A 82 -6.60 4.94 -13.53
CA THR A 82 -7.32 5.29 -12.32
C THR A 82 -6.54 4.87 -11.08
N ARG A 83 -6.52 5.75 -10.09
CA ARG A 83 -5.83 5.53 -8.84
C ARG A 83 -6.84 5.49 -7.71
N THR A 84 -6.85 4.40 -6.97
CA THR A 84 -7.83 4.16 -5.92
C THR A 84 -7.16 3.66 -4.66
N ALA A 85 -7.49 4.26 -3.52
CA ALA A 85 -7.08 3.76 -2.22
C ALA A 85 -8.16 2.85 -1.66
N TYR A 86 -7.75 1.72 -1.10
CA TYR A 86 -8.65 0.76 -0.49
C TYR A 86 -8.39 0.66 1.00
N THR A 87 -9.41 0.33 1.75
CA THR A 87 -9.32 0.05 3.18
C THR A 87 -10.06 -1.24 3.49
N ARG A 88 -9.85 -1.76 4.70
CA ARG A 88 -10.56 -2.96 5.17
C ARG A 88 -11.73 -2.55 6.05
N VAL A 89 -12.89 -3.11 5.75
CA VAL A 89 -14.08 -2.99 6.59
C VAL A 89 -14.56 -4.40 6.86
N GLY A 90 -14.34 -4.88 8.07
CA GLY A 90 -14.58 -6.28 8.38
C GLY A 90 -13.70 -7.18 7.54
N ASN A 91 -14.31 -8.04 6.76
CA ASN A 91 -13.60 -9.00 5.90
C ASN A 91 -13.45 -8.53 4.46
N GLU A 92 -13.85 -7.31 4.16
CA GLU A 92 -13.87 -6.82 2.80
C GLU A 92 -12.88 -5.70 2.56
N SER A 93 -12.37 -5.64 1.33
CA SER A 93 -11.59 -4.51 0.84
C SER A 93 -12.54 -3.58 0.09
N VAL A 94 -12.66 -2.36 0.54
CA VAL A 94 -13.57 -1.38 -0.05
C VAL A 94 -12.80 -0.12 -0.43
N GLU A 95 -13.32 0.60 -1.42
CA GLU A 95 -12.76 1.91 -1.77
C GLU A 95 -12.92 2.88 -0.61
N CYS A 96 -11.88 3.68 -0.38
CA CYS A 96 -11.95 4.73 0.63
C CYS A 96 -12.88 5.84 0.17
N ASN A 97 -13.77 6.25 1.07
CA ASN A 97 -14.49 7.50 0.87
C ASN A 97 -13.58 8.68 1.26
N SER A 98 -14.06 9.90 1.08
CA SER A 98 -13.26 11.11 1.34
C SER A 98 -12.76 11.17 2.77
N GLN A 99 -13.57 10.75 3.72
CA GLN A 99 -13.25 10.81 5.14
C GLN A 99 -12.19 9.77 5.51
N GLN A 100 -12.32 8.56 4.98
CA GLN A 100 -11.35 7.50 5.18
C GLN A 100 -10.00 7.87 4.54
N LEU A 101 -10.05 8.45 3.35
CA LEU A 101 -8.84 8.89 2.66
C LEU A 101 -8.12 9.97 3.45
N LEU A 102 -8.85 10.95 3.97
CA LEU A 102 -8.27 11.99 4.83
C LEU A 102 -7.61 11.38 6.06
N SER A 103 -8.26 10.42 6.69
CA SER A 103 -7.70 9.74 7.86
C SER A 103 -6.38 9.05 7.53
N LEU A 104 -6.28 8.44 6.36
CA LEU A 104 -5.04 7.79 5.92
C LEU A 104 -3.94 8.80 5.66
N VAL A 105 -4.26 9.94 5.06
CA VAL A 105 -3.30 11.01 4.85
C VAL A 105 -2.76 11.52 6.18
N LEU A 106 -3.63 11.77 7.14
CA LEU A 106 -3.22 12.25 8.47
C LEU A 106 -2.40 11.19 9.21
N LYS A 107 -2.78 9.93 9.12
CA LYS A 107 -2.03 8.84 9.74
C LYS A 107 -0.60 8.76 9.20
N GLY A 108 -0.45 8.86 7.88
CA GLY A 108 0.86 8.85 7.26
C GLY A 108 1.71 10.02 7.69
N THR A 109 1.13 11.21 7.73
CA THR A 109 1.81 12.42 8.19
C THR A 109 2.24 12.31 9.65
N HIS A 110 1.36 11.80 10.50
CA HIS A 110 1.64 11.62 11.92
C HIS A 110 2.80 10.65 12.13
N MET A 111 2.79 9.53 11.45
CA MET A 111 3.88 8.55 11.55
C MET A 111 5.21 9.15 11.12
N THR A 112 5.22 9.97 10.09
CA THR A 112 6.42 10.65 9.62
C THR A 112 6.95 11.62 10.67
N TRP A 113 6.08 12.40 11.32
CA TRP A 113 6.47 13.33 12.37
C TRP A 113 7.04 12.59 13.58
N ASP A 114 6.43 11.51 13.99
CA ASP A 114 6.88 10.73 15.14
C ASP A 114 8.28 10.13 14.96
N SER A 115 8.67 9.90 13.72
CA SER A 115 9.98 9.34 13.41
C SER A 115 11.09 10.38 13.31
N LEU A 116 10.77 11.68 13.39
CA LEU A 116 11.76 12.74 13.29
C LEU A 116 12.57 12.92 14.58
N PRO A 117 13.80 13.46 14.48
CA PRO A 117 14.63 13.72 15.66
C PRO A 117 13.95 14.68 16.64
N THR A 118 14.27 14.51 17.92
CA THR A 118 13.66 15.28 19.00
C THR A 118 13.89 16.80 18.89
N GLN A 119 15.06 17.21 18.43
CA GLN A 119 15.35 18.64 18.31
C GLN A 119 14.41 19.34 17.34
N VAL A 120 13.84 18.63 16.41
CA VAL A 120 12.85 19.19 15.51
C VAL A 120 11.59 19.57 16.27
N ASN A 121 11.31 18.88 17.34
CA ASN A 121 10.13 19.15 18.16
C ASN A 121 10.17 20.51 18.84
N ALA A 122 11.35 21.03 19.10
CA ALA A 122 11.49 22.32 19.75
C ALA A 122 10.90 23.46 18.92
N SER A 123 10.95 23.32 17.59
CA SER A 123 10.44 24.31 16.68
C SER A 123 9.20 23.83 15.94
N LYS A 124 8.60 22.81 16.44
CA LYS A 124 7.50 22.10 15.76
C LYS A 124 6.33 22.99 15.33
N HIS A 125 6.03 23.99 16.11
CA HIS A 125 4.88 24.84 15.81
C HIS A 125 5.05 25.61 14.52
N SER A 126 6.25 26.11 14.30
CA SER A 126 6.59 26.77 13.04
C SER A 126 6.73 25.76 11.92
N PHE A 127 7.29 24.60 12.24
CA PHE A 127 7.57 23.57 11.25
C PHE A 127 6.33 22.92 10.67
N ILE A 128 5.31 22.77 11.45
CA ILE A 128 4.10 22.12 10.97
C ILE A 128 3.50 22.90 9.81
N ILE A 129 3.56 24.22 9.89
CA ILE A 129 2.95 25.07 8.86
C ILE A 129 3.91 25.35 7.72
N LEU A 130 5.14 25.76 8.04
CA LEU A 130 6.09 26.18 7.03
C LEU A 130 6.52 25.07 6.07
N PRO A 131 6.91 23.89 6.54
CA PRO A 131 7.30 22.84 5.62
C PRO A 131 6.16 22.42 4.71
N ILE A 132 4.95 22.34 5.22
CA ILE A 132 3.79 21.98 4.43
C ILE A 132 3.58 23.00 3.31
N LEU A 133 3.63 24.27 3.64
CA LEU A 133 3.42 25.31 2.65
C LEU A 133 4.56 25.42 1.65
N SER A 134 5.80 25.35 2.11
CA SER A 134 6.96 25.48 1.25
C SER A 134 7.14 24.27 0.33
N VAL A 135 6.81 23.11 0.82
CA VAL A 135 6.95 21.87 0.05
C VAL A 135 5.77 21.64 -0.87
N SER A 136 4.59 22.11 -0.50
CA SER A 136 3.39 21.84 -1.29
C SER A 136 3.47 22.37 -2.72
N LYS A 137 4.06 23.56 -2.93
CA LYS A 137 4.16 24.11 -4.27
C LYS A 137 5.02 23.29 -5.22
N PRO A 138 6.31 23.02 -4.88
CA PRO A 138 7.14 22.22 -5.77
C PRO A 138 6.62 20.79 -5.93
N ILE A 139 6.19 20.19 -4.83
CA ILE A 139 5.65 18.84 -4.86
C ILE A 139 4.37 18.79 -5.68
N LYS A 140 3.52 19.79 -5.50
CA LYS A 140 2.28 19.86 -6.26
C LYS A 140 2.55 19.90 -7.76
N ASN A 141 3.52 20.70 -8.19
CA ASN A 141 3.88 20.76 -9.60
C ASN A 141 4.49 19.46 -10.07
N GLY A 142 5.36 18.88 -9.27
CA GLY A 142 5.96 17.60 -9.59
C GLY A 142 4.93 16.47 -9.65
N MET A 143 4.03 16.45 -8.69
CA MET A 143 2.96 15.47 -8.68
C MET A 143 2.04 15.61 -9.87
N THR A 144 1.70 16.84 -10.21
CA THR A 144 0.85 17.09 -11.38
C THR A 144 1.49 16.52 -12.65
N SER A 145 2.79 16.72 -12.80
CA SER A 145 3.51 16.16 -13.95
C SER A 145 3.49 14.65 -13.94
N ILE A 146 3.68 14.05 -12.78
CA ILE A 146 3.65 12.60 -12.63
C ILE A 146 2.27 12.06 -12.93
N TRP A 147 1.24 12.71 -12.42
CA TRP A 147 -0.15 12.32 -12.67
C TRP A 147 -0.50 12.37 -14.14
N ASN A 148 -0.15 13.45 -14.81
CA ASN A 148 -0.40 13.60 -16.23
C ASN A 148 0.35 12.55 -17.05
N HIS A 149 1.46 12.09 -16.55
CA HIS A 149 2.26 11.07 -17.22
C HIS A 149 1.67 9.68 -17.05
N LEU A 150 1.03 9.43 -15.92
CA LEU A 150 0.41 8.14 -15.61
C LEU A 150 -0.96 7.98 -16.25
N ASP A 151 -1.63 9.07 -16.48
CA ASP A 151 -2.93 9.05 -17.13
C ASP A 151 -2.79 8.83 -18.65
#